data_b5f3c748fc3ad37487f8319aa7e2943e
#
_entry.id   b5f3c748fc3ad37487f8319aa7e2943e
#
_cell.length_a   1.000
_cell.length_b   1.000
_cell.length_c   1.000
_cell.angle_alpha   90.00
_cell.angle_beta   90.00
_cell.angle_gamma   90.00
#
_symmetry.space_group_name_H-M   'P 1'
#
loop_
_entity.id
_entity.type
_entity.pdbx_description
1 polymer ?
#
loop_
_entity_poly.entity_id
_entity_poly.type
_entity_poly.pdbx_seq_one_letter_code
_entity_poly.pdbx_strand_id
1 'polypeptide(L)'
;MATIKEDYVSFETAKLLKEKGFDESISMVYMSYGDLCKLHRYDSIRNSNYNDITKNYFECTAPTLQMAMKWLRIEHNIHIEPHIVRTKCSYGYMPNYIDLKELKQHFPFDEFDFSNADKYVCITYDKACEATIKYCLEHLI
;
A
#
# COMPACT_ATOMS: atom_id res chain seq x y z
N MET A 1 -25.20 -4.52 -11.98
CA MET A 1 -24.24 -5.28 -11.16
C MET A 1 -22.96 -4.47 -11.00
N ALA A 2 -22.49 -4.29 -9.77
CA ALA A 2 -21.25 -3.58 -9.53
C ALA A 2 -20.04 -4.40 -10.04
N THR A 3 -19.12 -3.76 -10.76
CA THR A 3 -17.90 -4.39 -11.20
C THR A 3 -16.85 -4.28 -10.09
N ILE A 4 -16.32 -5.41 -9.66
CA ILE A 4 -15.21 -5.44 -8.70
C ILE A 4 -13.94 -5.07 -9.46
N LYS A 5 -13.24 -4.05 -8.98
CA LYS A 5 -11.97 -3.58 -9.56
C LYS A 5 -10.83 -3.84 -8.59
N GLU A 6 -9.65 -4.03 -9.14
CA GLU A 6 -8.42 -4.09 -8.35
C GLU A 6 -8.10 -2.73 -7.73
N ASP A 7 -7.68 -2.73 -6.47
CA ASP A 7 -7.21 -1.55 -5.79
C ASP A 7 -5.68 -1.48 -5.88
N TYR A 8 -5.18 -0.45 -6.53
CA TYR A 8 -3.75 -0.21 -6.68
C TYR A 8 -3.25 0.73 -5.59
N VAL A 9 -1.98 0.58 -5.21
CA VAL A 9 -1.35 1.53 -4.30
C VAL A 9 -1.33 2.93 -4.92
N SER A 10 -1.35 3.96 -4.08
CA SER A 10 -1.18 5.35 -4.53
C SER A 10 0.20 5.57 -5.15
N PHE A 11 0.36 6.65 -5.92
CA PHE A 11 1.66 7.02 -6.48
C PHE A 11 2.74 7.20 -5.41
N GLU A 12 2.40 7.85 -4.30
CA GLU A 12 3.32 8.03 -3.18
C GLU A 12 3.79 6.70 -2.61
N THR A 13 2.86 5.78 -2.35
CA THR A 13 3.17 4.45 -1.83
C THR A 13 3.97 3.63 -2.85
N ALA A 14 3.65 3.74 -4.14
CA ALA A 14 4.40 3.07 -5.20
C ALA A 14 5.86 3.55 -5.26
N LYS A 15 6.11 4.83 -5.10
CA LYS A 15 7.47 5.38 -5.01
C LYS A 15 8.22 4.84 -3.79
N LEU A 16 7.59 4.81 -2.64
CA LEU A 16 8.18 4.24 -1.43
C LEU A 16 8.53 2.75 -1.61
N LEU A 17 7.63 1.98 -2.22
CA LEU A 17 7.89 0.57 -2.55
C LEU A 17 9.13 0.41 -3.43
N LYS A 18 9.24 1.23 -4.49
CA LYS A 18 10.41 1.25 -5.36
C LYS A 18 11.69 1.57 -4.59
N GLU A 19 11.67 2.59 -3.75
CA GLU A 19 12.81 2.99 -2.92
C GLU A 19 13.24 1.90 -1.93
N LYS A 20 12.26 1.13 -1.43
CA LYS A 20 12.49 0.02 -0.49
C LYS A 20 12.83 -1.31 -1.18
N GLY A 21 12.98 -1.32 -2.48
CA GLY A 21 13.44 -2.49 -3.22
C GLY A 21 12.36 -3.39 -3.78
N PHE A 22 11.11 -2.93 -3.84
CA PHE A 22 10.05 -3.69 -4.51
C PHE A 22 10.37 -3.81 -6.00
N ASP A 23 10.63 -5.02 -6.48
CA ASP A 23 11.01 -5.28 -7.86
C ASP A 23 10.29 -6.50 -8.47
N GLU A 24 9.08 -6.74 -8.01
CA GLU A 24 8.23 -7.79 -8.58
C GLU A 24 7.70 -7.38 -9.95
N SER A 25 7.43 -8.38 -10.79
CA SER A 25 6.88 -8.16 -12.13
C SER A 25 5.41 -7.76 -12.06
N ILE A 26 5.10 -6.57 -12.51
CA ILE A 26 3.78 -5.93 -12.41
C ILE A 26 3.32 -5.46 -13.79
N SER A 27 2.02 -5.51 -14.05
CA SER A 27 1.42 -5.09 -15.31
C SER A 27 0.89 -3.65 -15.30
N MET A 28 0.96 -2.95 -14.18
CA MET A 28 0.56 -1.55 -14.06
C MET A 28 1.73 -0.69 -13.62
N VAL A 29 1.81 0.52 -14.16
CA VAL A 29 2.88 1.46 -13.84
C VAL A 29 2.32 2.87 -13.67
N TYR A 30 3.00 3.69 -12.90
CA TYR A 30 2.80 5.13 -12.89
C TYR A 30 3.74 5.78 -13.90
N MET A 31 3.17 6.59 -14.78
CA MET A 31 3.88 7.37 -15.77
C MET A 31 3.60 8.85 -15.60
N SER A 32 4.64 9.65 -15.71
CA SER A 32 4.57 11.10 -15.54
C SER A 32 4.60 11.79 -16.92
N TYR A 33 3.61 12.65 -17.16
CA TYR A 33 3.52 13.48 -18.36
C TYR A 33 3.41 14.96 -17.92
N GLY A 34 4.53 15.65 -17.81
CA GLY A 34 4.57 16.99 -17.23
C GLY A 34 4.13 16.94 -15.75
N ASP A 35 3.09 17.67 -15.42
CA ASP A 35 2.55 17.71 -14.04
C ASP A 35 1.55 16.59 -13.74
N LEU A 36 1.23 15.73 -14.72
CA LEU A 36 0.27 14.65 -14.57
C LEU A 36 0.97 13.31 -14.38
N CYS A 37 0.57 12.59 -13.32
CA CYS A 37 0.97 11.22 -13.07
C CYS A 37 -0.24 10.29 -13.23
N LYS A 38 -0.14 9.30 -14.13
CA LYS A 38 -1.25 8.41 -14.47
C LYS A 38 -0.83 6.95 -14.44
N LEU A 39 -1.80 6.08 -14.13
CA LEU A 39 -1.68 4.64 -14.24
C LEU A 39 -1.79 4.20 -15.70
N HIS A 40 -0.83 3.36 -16.12
CA HIS A 40 -0.82 2.72 -17.43
C HIS A 40 -0.61 1.22 -17.31
N ARG A 41 -1.20 0.47 -18.24
CA ARG A 41 -1.04 -0.97 -18.33
C ARG A 41 0.13 -1.34 -19.24
N TYR A 42 0.97 -2.26 -18.77
CA TYR A 42 2.04 -2.90 -19.53
C TYR A 42 1.90 -4.42 -19.42
N ASP A 43 2.57 -5.15 -20.32
CA ASP A 43 2.52 -6.62 -20.29
C ASP A 43 3.18 -7.17 -19.02
N SER A 44 4.39 -6.72 -18.71
CA SER A 44 5.11 -7.09 -17.50
C SER A 44 6.34 -6.22 -17.36
N ILE A 45 6.49 -5.55 -16.23
CA ILE A 45 7.61 -4.66 -15.98
C ILE A 45 8.01 -4.69 -14.49
N ARG A 46 9.30 -4.50 -14.24
CA ARG A 46 9.88 -4.36 -12.90
C ARG A 46 10.41 -2.95 -12.69
N ASN A 47 10.57 -2.52 -11.47
CA ASN A 47 11.19 -1.24 -11.15
C ASN A 47 12.64 -1.14 -11.64
N SER A 48 13.33 -2.27 -11.80
CA SER A 48 14.69 -2.33 -12.36
C SER A 48 14.77 -2.26 -13.89
N ASN A 49 13.63 -2.32 -14.61
CA ASN A 49 13.59 -2.30 -16.08
C ASN A 49 13.67 -0.88 -16.63
N TYR A 50 14.88 -0.31 -16.65
CA TYR A 50 15.09 1.07 -17.14
C TYR A 50 15.44 1.19 -18.61
N ASN A 51 15.54 0.11 -19.35
CA ASN A 51 16.04 0.12 -20.74
C ASN A 51 14.97 0.30 -21.81
N ASP A 52 13.74 0.62 -21.42
CA ASP A 52 12.63 0.85 -22.34
C ASP A 52 12.64 2.27 -22.91
N ILE A 53 12.05 2.44 -24.09
CA ILE A 53 11.81 3.73 -24.73
C ILE A 53 10.92 4.65 -23.88
N THR A 54 10.13 4.09 -22.97
CA THR A 54 9.27 4.79 -22.02
C THR A 54 10.02 5.32 -20.79
N LYS A 55 11.32 5.10 -20.71
CA LYS A 55 12.18 5.46 -19.58
C LYS A 55 11.99 6.89 -19.07
N ASN A 56 11.77 7.85 -19.97
CA ASN A 56 11.64 9.25 -19.61
C ASN A 56 10.31 9.59 -18.91
N TYR A 57 9.31 8.70 -19.02
CA TYR A 57 7.97 8.89 -18.43
C TYR A 57 7.69 7.91 -17.32
N PHE A 58 8.47 6.83 -17.23
CA PHE A 58 8.30 5.81 -16.21
C PHE A 58 8.76 6.31 -14.84
N GLU A 59 7.86 6.25 -13.86
CA GLU A 59 8.16 6.59 -12.49
C GLU A 59 8.39 5.34 -11.65
N CYS A 60 7.40 4.48 -11.55
CA CYS A 60 7.47 3.26 -10.77
C CYS A 60 6.34 2.29 -11.16
N THR A 61 6.51 1.01 -10.81
CA THR A 61 5.43 0.04 -10.91
C THR A 61 4.33 0.35 -9.90
N ALA A 62 3.10 -0.02 -10.25
CA ALA A 62 1.92 0.18 -9.40
C ALA A 62 1.31 -1.18 -9.03
N PRO A 63 1.81 -1.86 -7.99
CA PRO A 63 1.21 -3.10 -7.54
C PRO A 63 -0.18 -2.87 -6.96
N THR A 64 -0.98 -3.93 -6.91
CA THR A 64 -2.21 -3.92 -6.12
C THR A 64 -1.88 -3.85 -4.63
N LEU A 65 -2.84 -3.41 -3.82
CA LEU A 65 -2.68 -3.43 -2.36
C LEU A 65 -2.35 -4.84 -1.86
N GLN A 66 -3.01 -5.85 -2.42
CA GLN A 66 -2.78 -7.26 -2.04
C GLN A 66 -1.35 -7.71 -2.36
N MET A 67 -0.81 -7.33 -3.50
CA MET A 67 0.56 -7.65 -3.87
C MET A 67 1.57 -6.95 -2.95
N ALA A 68 1.36 -5.69 -2.64
CA ALA A 68 2.20 -4.94 -1.71
C ALA A 68 2.19 -5.54 -0.31
N MET A 69 1.00 -5.92 0.20
CA MET A 69 0.87 -6.58 1.49
C MET A 69 1.54 -7.96 1.52
N LYS A 70 1.42 -8.72 0.43
CA LYS A 70 2.10 -10.01 0.29
C LYS A 70 3.63 -9.84 0.31
N TRP A 71 4.15 -8.85 -0.39
CA TRP A 71 5.57 -8.55 -0.41
C TRP A 71 6.10 -8.17 0.98
N LEU A 72 5.39 -7.31 1.70
CA LEU A 72 5.73 -6.97 3.09
C LEU A 72 5.75 -8.20 4.00
N ARG A 73 4.80 -9.10 3.82
CA ARG A 73 4.73 -10.34 4.62
C ARG A 73 5.90 -11.27 4.33
N ILE A 74 6.25 -11.47 3.06
CA ILE A 74 7.29 -12.42 2.65
C ILE A 74 8.69 -11.86 2.90
N GLU A 75 8.95 -10.62 2.49
CA GLU A 75 10.29 -10.03 2.54
C GLU A 75 10.61 -9.39 3.89
N HIS A 76 9.61 -8.87 4.60
CA HIS A 76 9.82 -8.08 5.81
C HIS A 76 9.14 -8.63 7.06
N ASN A 77 8.43 -9.76 6.97
CA ASN A 77 7.71 -10.39 8.09
C ASN A 77 6.65 -9.47 8.71
N ILE A 78 6.02 -8.63 7.90
CA ILE A 78 4.97 -7.72 8.32
C ILE A 78 3.65 -8.17 7.70
N HIS A 79 2.68 -8.54 8.52
CA HIS A 79 1.35 -8.91 8.08
C HIS A 79 0.36 -7.78 8.35
N ILE A 80 -0.25 -7.27 7.31
CA ILE A 80 -1.24 -6.19 7.41
C ILE A 80 -2.63 -6.79 7.47
N GLU A 81 -3.39 -6.44 8.50
CA GLU A 81 -4.72 -6.97 8.73
C GLU A 81 -5.62 -5.90 9.38
N PRO A 82 -6.27 -5.03 8.58
CA PRO A 82 -7.19 -4.05 9.14
C PRO A 82 -8.33 -4.70 9.91
N HIS A 83 -8.66 -4.17 11.07
CA HIS A 83 -9.75 -4.66 11.90
C HIS A 83 -11.04 -3.90 11.63
N ILE A 84 -12.15 -4.64 11.52
CA ILE A 84 -13.48 -4.04 11.51
C ILE A 84 -13.78 -3.53 12.92
N VAL A 85 -14.16 -2.26 13.00
CA VAL A 85 -14.56 -1.62 14.27
C VAL A 85 -15.90 -0.94 14.11
N ARG A 86 -16.68 -0.95 15.19
CA ARG A 86 -17.95 -0.26 15.23
C ARG A 86 -17.74 1.22 15.56
N THR A 87 -18.33 2.09 14.77
CA THR A 87 -18.38 3.53 15.02
C THR A 87 -19.76 3.92 15.56
N LYS A 88 -19.95 5.19 15.92
CA LYS A 88 -21.24 5.69 16.43
C LYS A 88 -22.39 5.51 15.44
N CYS A 89 -22.13 5.62 14.16
CA CYS A 89 -23.15 5.62 13.11
C CYS A 89 -23.09 4.43 12.17
N SER A 90 -21.98 3.66 12.17
CA SER A 90 -21.75 2.58 11.20
C SER A 90 -20.59 1.69 11.67
N TYR A 91 -19.77 1.25 10.74
CA TYR A 91 -18.51 0.55 10.98
C TYR A 91 -17.40 1.16 10.13
N GLY A 92 -16.17 0.85 10.48
CA GLY A 92 -15.00 1.24 9.72
C GLY A 92 -13.88 0.24 9.90
N TYR A 93 -12.72 0.56 9.40
CA TYR A 93 -11.53 -0.31 9.44
C TYR A 93 -10.40 0.39 10.17
N MET A 94 -9.92 -0.23 11.23
CA MET A 94 -8.76 0.23 11.98
C MET A 94 -7.49 -0.30 11.31
N PRO A 95 -6.56 0.58 10.87
CA PRO A 95 -5.26 0.14 10.41
C PRO A 95 -4.54 -0.68 11.46
N ASN A 96 -3.94 -1.79 11.04
CA ASN A 96 -3.27 -2.71 11.95
C ASN A 96 -2.25 -3.56 11.19
N TYR A 97 -1.12 -3.84 11.82
CA TYR A 97 -0.15 -4.82 11.32
C TYR A 97 0.36 -5.71 12.46
N ILE A 98 0.85 -6.88 12.08
CA ILE A 98 1.44 -7.86 12.98
C ILE A 98 2.90 -8.05 12.59
N ASP A 99 3.81 -7.84 13.52
CA ASP A 99 5.20 -8.26 13.37
C ASP A 99 5.26 -9.79 13.53
N LEU A 100 5.54 -10.50 12.44
CA LEU A 100 5.54 -11.96 12.42
C LEU A 100 6.74 -12.56 13.15
N LYS A 101 7.81 -11.81 13.41
CA LYS A 101 8.95 -12.28 14.21
C LYS A 101 8.62 -12.28 15.70
N GLU A 102 7.96 -11.21 16.15
CA GLU A 102 7.60 -11.06 17.55
C GLU A 102 6.18 -11.58 17.86
N LEU A 103 5.36 -11.81 16.84
CA LEU A 103 3.95 -12.18 16.94
C LEU A 103 3.14 -11.15 17.74
N LYS A 104 3.50 -9.87 17.57
CA LYS A 104 2.83 -8.76 18.22
C LYS A 104 2.04 -7.93 17.21
N GLN A 105 0.84 -7.58 17.64
CA GLN A 105 -0.04 -6.66 16.94
C GLN A 105 0.37 -5.22 17.25
N HIS A 106 0.41 -4.39 16.22
CA HIS A 106 0.74 -2.98 16.31
C HIS A 106 -0.27 -2.12 15.55
N PHE A 107 -0.50 -0.93 16.05
CA PHE A 107 -1.24 0.09 15.33
C PHE A 107 -0.25 1.09 14.72
N PRO A 108 -0.44 1.51 13.46
CA PRO A 108 0.48 2.43 12.79
C PRO A 108 0.25 3.89 13.23
N PHE A 109 0.32 4.14 14.53
CA PHE A 109 0.12 5.45 15.13
C PHE A 109 1.06 5.60 16.33
N ASP A 110 1.73 6.73 16.43
CA ASP A 110 2.69 6.99 17.50
C ASP A 110 2.03 7.15 18.88
N GLU A 111 0.80 7.62 18.91
CA GLU A 111 0.04 7.92 20.13
C GLU A 111 -1.36 7.29 20.08
N PHE A 112 -1.42 5.97 19.91
CA PHE A 112 -2.70 5.28 19.91
C PHE A 112 -3.21 5.07 21.33
N ASP A 113 -4.43 5.58 21.59
CA ASP A 113 -5.21 5.32 22.78
C ASP A 113 -6.63 4.95 22.36
N PHE A 114 -7.25 3.97 23.03
CA PHE A 114 -8.62 3.57 22.76
C PHE A 114 -9.64 4.70 22.90
N SER A 115 -9.35 5.71 23.72
CA SER A 115 -10.22 6.89 23.87
C SER A 115 -10.28 7.76 22.59
N ASN A 116 -9.28 7.70 21.73
CA ASN A 116 -9.21 8.44 20.48
C ASN A 116 -9.27 7.55 19.22
N ALA A 117 -9.68 6.30 19.38
CA ALA A 117 -9.71 5.30 18.32
C ALA A 117 -10.50 5.77 17.07
N ASP A 118 -11.60 6.48 17.25
CA ASP A 118 -12.44 6.97 16.15
C ASP A 118 -11.67 7.87 15.16
N LYS A 119 -10.63 8.54 15.62
CA LYS A 119 -9.76 9.40 14.81
C LYS A 119 -9.01 8.63 13.71
N TYR A 120 -8.69 7.37 13.96
CA TYR A 120 -7.85 6.53 13.09
C TYR A 120 -8.65 5.55 12.24
N VAL A 121 -9.96 5.49 12.42
CA VAL A 121 -10.82 4.57 11.67
C VAL A 121 -10.98 5.05 10.24
N CYS A 122 -10.65 4.18 9.29
CA CYS A 122 -10.84 4.43 7.86
C CYS A 122 -12.23 3.96 7.42
N ILE A 123 -12.82 4.68 6.47
CA ILE A 123 -14.16 4.36 5.94
C ILE A 123 -14.14 3.05 5.16
N THR A 124 -13.06 2.78 4.42
CA THR A 124 -12.94 1.60 3.55
C THR A 124 -11.73 0.75 3.91
N TYR A 125 -11.83 -0.54 3.57
CA TYR A 125 -10.74 -1.51 3.76
C TYR A 125 -9.47 -1.12 3.00
N ASP A 126 -9.61 -0.70 1.74
CA ASP A 126 -8.49 -0.27 0.90
C ASP A 126 -7.73 0.93 1.49
N LYS A 127 -8.44 1.91 2.04
CA LYS A 127 -7.81 3.04 2.73
C LYS A 127 -7.03 2.62 3.96
N ALA A 128 -7.55 1.69 4.74
CA ALA A 128 -6.85 1.16 5.91
C ALA A 128 -5.60 0.37 5.50
N CYS A 129 -5.67 -0.42 4.43
CA CYS A 129 -4.51 -1.12 3.87
C CYS A 129 -3.44 -0.13 3.38
N GLU A 130 -3.84 0.86 2.58
CA GLU A 130 -2.92 1.88 2.04
C GLU A 130 -2.20 2.64 3.16
N ALA A 131 -2.94 3.10 4.16
CA ALA A 131 -2.37 3.81 5.31
C ALA A 131 -1.35 2.95 6.07
N THR A 132 -1.65 1.67 6.27
CA THR A 132 -0.77 0.75 6.98
C THR A 132 0.47 0.41 6.16
N ILE A 133 0.32 0.15 4.86
CA ILE A 133 1.44 -0.08 3.94
C ILE A 133 2.40 1.11 3.97
N LYS A 134 1.87 2.31 3.79
CA LYS A 134 2.66 3.55 3.79
C LYS A 134 3.43 3.72 5.11
N TYR A 135 2.77 3.54 6.23
CA TYR A 135 3.42 3.60 7.55
C TYR A 135 4.57 2.60 7.67
N CYS A 136 4.35 1.34 7.28
CA CYS A 136 5.39 0.31 7.34
C CYS A 136 6.61 0.67 6.49
N LEU A 137 6.39 1.21 5.29
CA LEU A 137 7.46 1.63 4.39
C LEU A 137 8.25 2.84 4.92
N GLU A 138 7.58 3.75 5.59
CA GLU A 138 8.20 4.98 6.13
C GLU A 138 8.95 4.73 7.44
N HIS A 139 8.50 3.80 8.28
CA HIS A 139 8.97 3.67 9.67
C HIS A 139 9.64 2.35 10.01
N LEU A 140 9.38 1.26 9.27
CA LEU A 140 9.81 -0.09 9.67
C LEU A 140 10.87 -0.71 8.76
N ILE A 141 11.10 -0.14 7.59
CA ILE A 141 11.98 -0.74 6.59
C ILE A 141 13.07 0.23 6.17
#